data_0ce0d063b7dd6b39396130f9d1fc6383
#
_entry.id   0ce0d063b7dd6b39396130f9d1fc6383
#
_cell.length_a   1.000
_cell.length_b   1.000
_cell.length_c   1.000
_cell.angle_alpha   90.00
_cell.angle_beta   90.00
_cell.angle_gamma   90.00
#
_symmetry.space_group_name_H-M   'P 1'
#
loop_
_entity.id
_entity.type
_entity.pdbx_description
1 polymer ?
#
loop_
_entity_poly.entity_id
_entity_poly.type
_entity_poly.pdbx_seq_one_letter_code
_entity_poly.pdbx_strand_id
1 'polypeptide(L)'
;DKELEKKLTENIETKYKYQDFVAIPTKVSASSVSHKRTGKSFIVKTKPKFMNTGKIKGASRGTAFHEFLHYADIFSDSFNMTAELKRLVSNGFLSQEQADAIDRNAVKKFMSGELFARMKSSERIMREYRFAVMIPTKLAEIAVTDETADTPIFMQGAIDCAFIENGKAVIVDYKTDRIDSVESLAESYSKQLLLYKNALEQSEEIEVSECIIYSLELGEQIRIC
;
A
#
# COMPACT_ATOMS: atom_id res chain seq x y z
N ASP A 1 55.30 -10.32 19.36
CA ASP A 1 55.58 -8.91 19.13
C ASP A 1 54.41 -8.08 19.68
N LYS A 2 54.59 -7.51 20.87
CA LYS A 2 53.52 -6.77 21.59
C LYS A 2 53.00 -5.56 20.82
N GLU A 3 53.79 -4.96 19.94
CA GLU A 3 53.39 -3.81 19.13
C GLU A 3 52.45 -4.21 17.97
N LEU A 4 52.73 -5.38 17.41
CA LEU A 4 51.85 -5.96 16.37
C LEU A 4 50.50 -6.39 16.96
N GLU A 5 50.52 -7.00 18.14
CA GLU A 5 49.34 -7.43 18.88
C GLU A 5 48.45 -6.21 19.25
N LYS A 6 49.08 -5.12 19.72
CA LYS A 6 48.37 -3.87 19.99
C LYS A 6 47.71 -3.26 18.75
N LYS A 7 48.44 -3.19 17.62
CA LYS A 7 47.90 -2.69 16.35
C LYS A 7 46.77 -3.55 15.81
N LEU A 8 46.86 -4.88 15.97
CA LEU A 8 45.80 -5.80 15.59
C LEU A 8 44.54 -5.59 16.43
N THR A 9 44.71 -5.45 17.76
CA THR A 9 43.61 -5.20 18.69
C THR A 9 42.92 -3.86 18.37
N GLU A 10 43.71 -2.80 18.20
CA GLU A 10 43.18 -1.47 17.81
C GLU A 10 42.40 -1.52 16.49
N ASN A 11 42.88 -2.26 15.49
CA ASN A 11 42.17 -2.42 14.21
C ASN A 11 40.89 -3.25 14.35
N ILE A 12 40.87 -4.27 15.19
CA ILE A 12 39.70 -5.12 15.44
C ILE A 12 38.66 -4.36 16.26
N GLU A 13 39.08 -3.52 17.20
CA GLU A 13 38.19 -2.71 18.04
C GLU A 13 37.73 -1.42 17.37
N THR A 14 38.31 -1.04 16.23
CA THR A 14 37.93 0.16 15.49
C THR A 14 36.48 0.01 14.95
N LYS A 15 35.56 0.77 15.50
CA LYS A 15 34.18 0.82 14.97
C LYS A 15 34.16 1.49 13.61
N TYR A 16 33.48 0.85 12.67
CA TYR A 16 33.31 1.43 11.36
C TYR A 16 32.54 2.76 11.45
N LYS A 17 33.13 3.83 10.94
CA LYS A 17 32.63 5.20 11.06
C LYS A 17 31.18 5.35 10.58
N TYR A 18 30.76 4.56 9.62
CA TYR A 18 29.43 4.61 8.99
C TYR A 18 28.56 3.41 9.38
N GLN A 19 28.79 2.81 10.56
CA GLN A 19 28.06 1.62 11.00
C GLN A 19 26.54 1.84 11.06
N ASP A 20 26.10 3.03 11.46
CA ASP A 20 24.68 3.39 11.54
C ASP A 20 24.00 3.43 10.16
N PHE A 21 24.77 3.77 9.12
CA PHE A 21 24.27 3.76 7.74
C PHE A 21 24.15 2.34 7.16
N VAL A 22 24.96 1.39 7.63
CA VAL A 22 24.92 -0.02 7.18
C VAL A 22 23.59 -0.69 7.58
N ALA A 23 22.98 -0.26 8.69
CA ALA A 23 21.72 -0.79 9.18
C ALA A 23 20.50 -0.28 8.37
N ILE A 24 20.67 0.78 7.56
CA ILE A 24 19.59 1.38 6.79
C ILE A 24 19.34 0.56 5.52
N PRO A 25 18.10 0.07 5.29
CA PRO A 25 17.77 -0.61 4.04
C PRO A 25 17.82 0.38 2.88
N THR A 26 18.40 -0.02 1.76
CA THR A 26 18.45 0.80 0.54
C THR A 26 17.08 0.93 -0.14
N LYS A 27 16.17 -0.02 0.14
CA LYS A 27 14.84 -0.10 -0.46
C LYS A 27 13.80 -0.61 0.54
N VAL A 28 12.64 0.05 0.54
CA VAL A 28 11.48 -0.33 1.35
C VAL A 28 10.20 -0.35 0.52
N SER A 29 9.17 -1.08 0.98
CA SER A 29 7.82 -0.93 0.46
C SER A 29 6.96 -0.12 1.44
N ALA A 30 6.06 0.73 0.95
CA ALA A 30 5.20 1.55 1.79
C ALA A 30 4.37 0.69 2.78
N SER A 31 3.87 -0.46 2.34
CA SER A 31 3.14 -1.41 3.19
C SER A 31 4.00 -2.07 4.27
N SER A 32 5.30 -2.32 4.00
CA SER A 32 6.19 -2.92 5.00
C SER A 32 6.58 -1.94 6.11
N VAL A 33 6.66 -0.66 5.78
CA VAL A 33 6.99 0.41 6.73
C VAL A 33 5.81 0.69 7.67
N SER A 34 4.57 0.65 7.17
CA SER A 34 3.37 0.91 7.96
C SER A 34 3.06 -0.19 8.97
N HIS A 35 3.39 -1.44 8.64
CA HIS A 35 3.20 -2.56 9.55
C HIS A 35 4.48 -2.84 10.35
N LYS A 36 4.71 -2.15 11.47
CA LYS A 36 5.73 -2.55 12.46
C LYS A 36 5.35 -3.93 13.02
N ARG A 37 5.74 -4.99 12.32
CA ARG A 37 5.80 -6.31 12.92
C ARG A 37 7.03 -6.34 13.83
N THR A 38 6.79 -6.32 15.13
CA THR A 38 7.79 -6.62 16.16
C THR A 38 8.69 -7.77 15.73
N GLY A 39 9.93 -7.44 15.38
CA GLY A 39 11.07 -8.29 15.56
C GLY A 39 11.29 -9.47 14.61
N LYS A 40 11.04 -9.39 13.29
CA LYS A 40 11.64 -10.37 12.35
C LYS A 40 11.83 -9.77 10.94
N SER A 41 13.08 -9.78 10.52
CA SER A 41 13.63 -9.81 9.16
C SER A 41 12.76 -9.28 8.02
N PHE A 42 13.20 -8.20 7.38
CA PHE A 42 12.67 -7.58 6.16
C PHE A 42 12.78 -8.46 4.88
N ILE A 43 12.85 -9.77 5.01
CA ILE A 43 12.78 -10.65 3.85
C ILE A 43 11.30 -10.79 3.49
N VAL A 44 10.84 -9.97 2.54
CA VAL A 44 9.56 -10.17 1.88
C VAL A 44 9.63 -11.50 1.11
N LYS A 45 9.15 -12.57 1.74
CA LYS A 45 8.90 -13.85 1.06
C LYS A 45 7.62 -13.72 0.24
N THR A 46 7.63 -12.91 -0.81
CA THR A 46 6.62 -13.02 -1.85
C THR A 46 6.89 -14.28 -2.64
N LYS A 47 6.12 -15.34 -2.34
CA LYS A 47 6.15 -16.54 -3.19
C LYS A 47 5.66 -16.11 -4.58
N PRO A 48 6.37 -16.49 -5.65
CA PRO A 48 5.92 -16.22 -7.00
C PRO A 48 4.49 -16.77 -7.20
N LYS A 49 3.64 -16.04 -7.94
CA LYS A 49 2.21 -16.39 -8.14
C LYS A 49 1.98 -17.84 -8.62
N PHE A 50 2.93 -18.44 -9.34
CA PHE A 50 2.84 -19.83 -9.84
C PHE A 50 3.02 -20.92 -8.76
N MET A 51 3.46 -20.56 -7.55
CA MET A 51 3.61 -21.52 -6.43
C MET A 51 2.40 -21.61 -5.50
N ASN A 52 1.31 -20.88 -5.78
CA ASN A 52 0.10 -20.93 -4.97
C ASN A 52 -0.86 -22.03 -5.48
N THR A 53 -0.60 -23.28 -5.10
CA THR A 53 -1.54 -24.39 -5.24
C THR A 53 -2.19 -24.69 -3.89
N GLY A 54 -3.29 -24.00 -3.56
CA GLY A 54 -4.01 -24.28 -2.31
C GLY A 54 -5.21 -23.38 -2.08
N LYS A 55 -6.28 -23.96 -1.56
CA LYS A 55 -7.59 -23.33 -1.27
C LYS A 55 -7.50 -21.93 -0.68
N ILE A 56 -8.29 -21.03 -1.24
CA ILE A 56 -8.43 -19.61 -0.90
C ILE A 56 -8.74 -19.42 0.58
N LYS A 57 -7.78 -18.93 1.37
CA LYS A 57 -7.97 -18.45 2.75
C LYS A 57 -8.20 -16.93 2.73
N GLY A 58 -8.73 -16.33 3.78
CA GLY A 58 -9.17 -14.94 3.91
C GLY A 58 -8.31 -13.86 3.22
N ALA A 59 -6.99 -14.03 3.13
CA ALA A 59 -6.09 -13.15 2.36
C ALA A 59 -6.41 -13.11 0.85
N SER A 60 -7.14 -14.09 0.30
CA SER A 60 -7.49 -14.13 -1.12
C SER A 60 -8.79 -13.38 -1.44
N ARG A 61 -9.70 -13.17 -0.47
CA ARG A 61 -10.89 -12.32 -0.68
C ARG A 61 -10.47 -10.87 -0.87
N GLY A 62 -9.52 -10.38 -0.05
CA GLY A 62 -8.96 -9.05 -0.20
C GLY A 62 -8.32 -8.87 -1.56
N THR A 63 -7.43 -9.77 -1.95
CA THR A 63 -6.77 -9.72 -3.27
C THR A 63 -7.79 -9.75 -4.42
N ALA A 64 -8.80 -10.62 -4.35
CA ALA A 64 -9.84 -10.71 -5.37
C ALA A 64 -10.60 -9.38 -5.53
N PHE A 65 -10.89 -8.71 -4.41
CA PHE A 65 -11.60 -7.44 -4.43
C PHE A 65 -10.73 -6.31 -5.02
N HIS A 66 -9.46 -6.20 -4.62
CA HIS A 66 -8.53 -5.21 -5.20
C HIS A 66 -8.36 -5.44 -6.70
N GLU A 67 -8.16 -6.70 -7.15
CA GLU A 67 -8.08 -7.04 -8.57
C GLU A 67 -9.39 -6.71 -9.31
N PHE A 68 -10.55 -6.95 -8.68
CA PHE A 68 -11.84 -6.55 -9.25
C PHE A 68 -11.92 -5.03 -9.43
N LEU A 69 -11.67 -4.24 -8.40
CA LEU A 69 -11.72 -2.77 -8.49
C LEU A 69 -10.68 -2.20 -9.46
N HIS A 70 -9.54 -2.88 -9.60
CA HIS A 70 -8.51 -2.48 -10.56
C HIS A 70 -8.98 -2.64 -12.01
N TYR A 71 -9.56 -3.80 -12.36
CA TYR A 71 -9.82 -4.16 -13.75
C TYR A 71 -11.27 -3.99 -14.21
N ALA A 72 -12.23 -3.91 -13.28
CA ALA A 72 -13.62 -3.78 -13.62
C ALA A 72 -13.97 -2.38 -14.15
N ASP A 73 -14.85 -2.35 -15.16
CA ASP A 73 -15.39 -1.09 -15.71
C ASP A 73 -16.62 -0.61 -14.92
N ILE A 74 -16.38 -0.39 -13.60
CA ILE A 74 -17.42 -0.01 -12.64
C ILE A 74 -17.98 1.39 -12.87
N PHE A 75 -17.30 2.25 -13.63
CA PHE A 75 -17.73 3.62 -13.92
C PHE A 75 -18.58 3.74 -15.17
N SER A 76 -18.74 2.64 -15.93
CA SER A 76 -19.59 2.60 -17.10
C SER A 76 -21.08 2.69 -16.73
N ASP A 77 -21.86 3.48 -17.47
CA ASP A 77 -23.30 3.57 -17.28
C ASP A 77 -24.03 2.25 -17.60
N SER A 78 -23.42 1.40 -18.43
CA SER A 78 -23.91 0.07 -18.78
C SER A 78 -23.39 -1.04 -17.86
N PHE A 79 -22.77 -0.69 -16.72
CA PHE A 79 -22.19 -1.67 -15.82
C PHE A 79 -23.16 -2.77 -15.40
N ASN A 80 -22.78 -4.02 -15.62
CA ASN A 80 -23.50 -5.19 -15.15
C ASN A 80 -22.53 -6.14 -14.44
N MET A 81 -22.73 -6.33 -13.15
CA MET A 81 -21.87 -7.13 -12.29
C MET A 81 -21.62 -8.55 -12.82
N THR A 82 -22.68 -9.23 -13.29
CA THR A 82 -22.54 -10.63 -13.75
C THR A 82 -21.77 -10.72 -15.07
N ALA A 83 -22.05 -9.81 -16.00
CA ALA A 83 -21.33 -9.73 -17.27
C ALA A 83 -19.87 -9.35 -17.04
N GLU A 84 -19.62 -8.42 -16.14
CA GLU A 84 -18.28 -7.94 -15.83
C GLU A 84 -17.40 -9.02 -15.17
N LEU A 85 -17.92 -9.75 -14.19
CA LEU A 85 -17.20 -10.87 -13.59
C LEU A 85 -16.88 -11.96 -14.63
N LYS A 86 -17.80 -12.28 -15.54
CA LYS A 86 -17.52 -13.19 -16.64
C LYS A 86 -16.41 -12.67 -17.57
N ARG A 87 -16.44 -11.37 -17.90
CA ARG A 87 -15.43 -10.72 -18.73
C ARG A 87 -14.04 -10.82 -18.07
N LEU A 88 -13.95 -10.51 -16.76
CA LEU A 88 -12.69 -10.55 -16.02
C LEU A 88 -12.12 -11.96 -15.92
N VAL A 89 -12.96 -12.98 -15.74
CA VAL A 89 -12.52 -14.37 -15.74
C VAL A 89 -12.07 -14.81 -17.13
N SER A 90 -12.84 -14.50 -18.18
CA SER A 90 -12.50 -14.87 -19.56
C SER A 90 -11.19 -14.25 -20.04
N ASN A 91 -10.87 -13.03 -19.55
CA ASN A 91 -9.64 -12.31 -19.89
C ASN A 91 -8.46 -12.67 -18.95
N GLY A 92 -8.67 -13.55 -17.95
CA GLY A 92 -7.63 -13.99 -17.03
C GLY A 92 -7.23 -12.96 -15.97
N PHE A 93 -8.02 -11.90 -15.77
CA PHE A 93 -7.81 -10.92 -14.69
C PHE A 93 -8.21 -11.47 -13.32
N LEU A 94 -9.22 -12.33 -13.29
CA LEU A 94 -9.65 -13.05 -12.10
C LEU A 94 -9.71 -14.56 -12.40
N SER A 95 -9.42 -15.39 -11.39
CA SER A 95 -9.82 -16.79 -11.43
C SER A 95 -11.32 -16.93 -11.18
N GLN A 96 -11.92 -18.07 -11.55
CA GLN A 96 -13.33 -18.34 -11.23
C GLN A 96 -13.57 -18.29 -9.71
N GLU A 97 -12.65 -18.85 -8.93
CA GLU A 97 -12.72 -18.85 -7.47
C GLU A 97 -12.68 -17.43 -6.89
N GLN A 98 -11.86 -16.53 -7.47
CA GLN A 98 -11.81 -15.12 -7.08
C GLN A 98 -13.12 -14.41 -7.41
N ALA A 99 -13.67 -14.64 -8.60
CA ALA A 99 -14.94 -14.05 -9.01
C ALA A 99 -16.11 -14.51 -8.12
N ASP A 100 -16.11 -15.78 -7.71
CA ASP A 100 -17.12 -16.34 -6.79
C ASP A 100 -16.96 -15.79 -5.35
N ALA A 101 -15.75 -15.38 -4.96
CA ALA A 101 -15.46 -14.82 -3.65
C ALA A 101 -15.83 -13.32 -3.52
N ILE A 102 -16.14 -12.63 -4.63
CA ILE A 102 -16.53 -11.22 -4.62
C ILE A 102 -17.89 -11.04 -3.94
N ASP A 103 -17.92 -10.26 -2.88
CA ASP A 103 -19.17 -9.84 -2.24
C ASP A 103 -19.89 -8.79 -3.08
N ARG A 104 -20.87 -9.25 -3.85
CA ARG A 104 -21.67 -8.41 -4.75
C ARG A 104 -22.46 -7.33 -4.02
N ASN A 105 -22.86 -7.57 -2.77
CA ASN A 105 -23.60 -6.59 -1.97
C ASN A 105 -22.66 -5.48 -1.48
N ALA A 106 -21.46 -5.83 -1.04
CA ALA A 106 -20.45 -4.86 -0.68
C ALA A 106 -20.07 -3.95 -1.87
N VAL A 107 -19.90 -4.54 -3.07
CA VAL A 107 -19.66 -3.75 -4.30
C VAL A 107 -20.85 -2.83 -4.59
N LYS A 108 -22.10 -3.31 -4.52
CA LYS A 108 -23.28 -2.47 -4.74
C LYS A 108 -23.35 -1.32 -3.72
N LYS A 109 -23.07 -1.61 -2.44
CA LYS A 109 -23.04 -0.59 -1.38
C LYS A 109 -21.99 0.48 -1.69
N PHE A 110 -20.78 0.08 -2.09
CA PHE A 110 -19.72 0.99 -2.53
C PHE A 110 -20.18 1.87 -3.70
N MET A 111 -20.73 1.26 -4.75
CA MET A 111 -21.18 1.99 -5.96
C MET A 111 -22.37 2.94 -5.72
N SER A 112 -23.16 2.72 -4.68
CA SER A 112 -24.24 3.61 -4.27
C SER A 112 -23.82 4.71 -3.29
N GLY A 113 -22.54 4.70 -2.84
CA GLY A 113 -22.03 5.64 -1.86
C GLY A 113 -21.55 6.96 -2.47
N GLU A 114 -21.42 7.97 -1.60
CA GLU A 114 -20.94 9.32 -1.94
C GLU A 114 -19.53 9.28 -2.54
N LEU A 115 -18.62 8.49 -1.97
CA LEU A 115 -17.25 8.35 -2.46
C LEU A 115 -17.23 7.90 -3.92
N PHE A 116 -18.02 6.89 -4.27
CA PHE A 116 -18.11 6.42 -5.66
C PHE A 116 -18.66 7.50 -6.60
N ALA A 117 -19.66 8.27 -6.17
CA ALA A 117 -20.21 9.36 -6.96
C ALA A 117 -19.13 10.44 -7.22
N ARG A 118 -18.33 10.81 -6.22
CA ARG A 118 -17.18 11.71 -6.37
C ARG A 118 -16.16 11.15 -7.35
N MET A 119 -15.78 9.88 -7.21
CA MET A 119 -14.86 9.22 -8.15
C MET A 119 -15.39 9.25 -9.58
N LYS A 120 -16.68 8.93 -9.80
CA LYS A 120 -17.30 8.92 -11.13
C LYS A 120 -17.34 10.30 -11.79
N SER A 121 -17.46 11.36 -11.00
CA SER A 121 -17.47 12.75 -11.50
C SER A 121 -16.10 13.40 -11.56
N SER A 122 -15.04 12.70 -11.14
CA SER A 122 -13.68 13.23 -11.06
C SER A 122 -13.06 13.47 -12.44
N GLU A 123 -12.09 14.36 -12.50
CA GLU A 123 -11.35 14.73 -13.71
C GLU A 123 -10.48 13.58 -14.23
N ARG A 124 -9.93 12.78 -13.34
CA ARG A 124 -9.04 11.64 -13.64
C ARG A 124 -9.08 10.64 -12.51
N ILE A 125 -9.09 9.34 -12.85
CA ILE A 125 -8.98 8.23 -11.90
C ILE A 125 -7.72 7.45 -12.21
N MET A 126 -6.91 7.18 -11.18
CA MET A 126 -5.73 6.34 -11.22
C MET A 126 -5.99 5.12 -10.32
N ARG A 127 -5.97 3.91 -10.89
CA ARG A 127 -6.17 2.64 -10.16
C ARG A 127 -4.87 1.85 -10.13
N GLU A 128 -4.51 1.26 -8.99
CA GLU A 128 -3.22 0.57 -8.79
C GLU A 128 -2.04 1.45 -9.23
N TYR A 129 -2.06 2.72 -8.80
CA TYR A 129 -1.03 3.68 -9.17
C TYR A 129 0.31 3.27 -8.54
N ARG A 130 1.23 2.80 -9.37
CA ARG A 130 2.56 2.36 -8.94
C ARG A 130 3.50 3.55 -8.87
N PHE A 131 4.19 3.66 -7.76
CA PHE A 131 5.19 4.71 -7.54
C PHE A 131 6.54 4.14 -7.11
N ALA A 132 7.57 4.96 -7.35
CA ALA A 132 8.94 4.69 -6.95
C ALA A 132 9.62 6.05 -6.68
N VAL A 133 9.82 6.39 -5.40
CA VAL A 133 10.28 7.70 -4.96
C VAL A 133 11.41 7.58 -3.95
N MET A 134 12.17 8.66 -3.78
CA MET A 134 13.16 8.77 -2.72
C MET A 134 12.52 9.49 -1.52
N ILE A 135 12.63 8.89 -0.35
CA ILE A 135 12.16 9.50 0.90
C ILE A 135 13.29 9.52 1.95
N PRO A 136 13.29 10.47 2.88
CA PRO A 136 14.22 10.43 4.01
C PRO A 136 13.85 9.31 4.97
N THR A 137 14.87 8.69 5.59
CA THR A 137 14.70 7.59 6.56
C THR A 137 13.77 7.94 7.71
N LYS A 138 13.75 9.20 8.17
CA LYS A 138 12.86 9.68 9.22
C LYS A 138 11.38 9.51 8.86
N LEU A 139 11.01 9.70 7.60
CA LEU A 139 9.63 9.55 7.14
C LEU A 139 9.17 8.08 7.21
N ALA A 140 10.08 7.16 6.98
CA ALA A 140 9.85 5.72 7.14
C ALA A 140 10.03 5.22 8.58
N GLU A 141 10.46 6.09 9.52
CA GLU A 141 10.81 5.73 10.92
C GLU A 141 11.86 4.61 11.03
N ILE A 142 12.82 4.62 10.14
CA ILE A 142 13.94 3.67 10.11
C ILE A 142 15.29 4.34 10.33
N ALA A 143 15.29 5.63 10.65
CA ALA A 143 16.51 6.33 11.08
C ALA A 143 17.06 5.68 12.36
N VAL A 144 18.38 5.48 12.39
CA VAL A 144 19.08 4.89 13.54
C VAL A 144 19.54 5.99 14.49
N THR A 145 19.98 7.11 13.92
CA THR A 145 20.46 8.32 14.63
C THR A 145 19.96 9.57 13.93
N ASP A 146 20.13 10.74 14.57
CA ASP A 146 19.80 12.04 13.95
C ASP A 146 20.62 12.28 12.68
N GLU A 147 21.89 11.82 12.63
CA GLU A 147 22.75 11.93 11.45
C GLU A 147 22.21 11.12 10.25
N THR A 148 21.46 10.04 10.52
CA THR A 148 20.87 9.18 9.48
C THR A 148 19.46 9.58 9.10
N ALA A 149 18.83 10.55 9.79
CA ALA A 149 17.42 10.91 9.64
C ALA A 149 17.05 11.38 8.23
N ASP A 150 17.94 12.10 7.57
CA ASP A 150 17.71 12.63 6.22
C ASP A 150 18.36 11.78 5.10
N THR A 151 18.87 10.60 5.46
CA THR A 151 19.43 9.68 4.46
C THR A 151 18.35 9.27 3.47
N PRO A 152 18.55 9.47 2.16
CA PRO A 152 17.54 9.10 1.17
C PRO A 152 17.50 7.58 0.99
N ILE A 153 16.30 7.02 1.01
CA ILE A 153 16.04 5.61 0.72
C ILE A 153 15.00 5.49 -0.38
N PHE A 154 15.10 4.42 -1.16
CA PHE A 154 14.16 4.13 -2.22
C PHE A 154 12.88 3.50 -1.65
N MET A 155 11.73 4.16 -1.85
CA MET A 155 10.42 3.63 -1.49
C MET A 155 9.61 3.33 -2.74
N GLN A 156 9.00 2.14 -2.76
CA GLN A 156 8.08 1.75 -3.81
C GLN A 156 6.75 1.26 -3.21
N GLY A 157 5.71 1.33 -4.03
CA GLY A 157 4.39 0.82 -3.66
C GLY A 157 3.38 0.96 -4.78
N ALA A 158 2.14 0.62 -4.46
CA ALA A 158 0.99 0.89 -5.30
C ALA A 158 -0.10 1.50 -4.42
N ILE A 159 -0.74 2.55 -4.92
CA ILE A 159 -1.93 3.16 -4.32
C ILE A 159 -3.13 2.51 -4.98
N ASP A 160 -4.04 1.94 -4.20
CA ASP A 160 -5.20 1.22 -4.73
C ASP A 160 -6.01 2.07 -5.70
N CYS A 161 -6.32 3.30 -5.26
CA CYS A 161 -6.99 4.29 -6.10
C CYS A 161 -6.61 5.72 -5.69
N ALA A 162 -6.45 6.59 -6.67
CA ALA A 162 -6.44 8.03 -6.48
C ALA A 162 -7.27 8.68 -7.57
N PHE A 163 -7.95 9.78 -7.25
CA PHE A 163 -8.69 10.54 -8.24
C PHE A 163 -8.49 12.04 -8.07
N ILE A 164 -8.68 12.79 -9.16
CA ILE A 164 -8.50 14.24 -9.16
C ILE A 164 -9.87 14.92 -9.09
N GLU A 165 -10.03 15.76 -8.08
CA GLU A 165 -11.23 16.55 -7.84
C GLU A 165 -10.84 17.99 -7.49
N ASN A 166 -11.37 18.96 -8.22
CA ASN A 166 -11.04 20.40 -8.07
C ASN A 166 -9.52 20.67 -8.16
N GLY A 167 -8.81 19.98 -9.06
CA GLY A 167 -7.38 20.13 -9.26
C GLY A 167 -6.50 19.55 -8.14
N LYS A 168 -7.07 18.81 -7.18
CA LYS A 168 -6.34 18.15 -6.09
C LYS A 168 -6.58 16.65 -6.10
N ALA A 169 -5.63 15.89 -5.58
CA ALA A 169 -5.76 14.44 -5.50
C ALA A 169 -6.47 14.02 -4.21
N VAL A 170 -7.28 12.98 -4.32
CA VAL A 170 -7.87 12.23 -3.22
C VAL A 170 -7.37 10.80 -3.31
N ILE A 171 -6.77 10.29 -2.26
CA ILE A 171 -6.28 8.90 -2.17
C ILE A 171 -7.34 8.03 -1.50
N VAL A 172 -7.59 6.85 -2.07
CA VAL A 172 -8.50 5.84 -1.51
C VAL A 172 -7.75 4.52 -1.39
N ASP A 173 -7.73 3.98 -0.18
CA ASP A 173 -7.17 2.68 0.15
C ASP A 173 -8.31 1.76 0.59
N TYR A 174 -8.47 0.62 -0.09
CA TYR A 174 -9.56 -0.32 0.17
C TYR A 174 -9.13 -1.37 1.20
N LYS A 175 -9.95 -1.58 2.23
CA LYS A 175 -9.70 -2.58 3.26
C LYS A 175 -10.84 -3.59 3.35
N THR A 176 -10.47 -4.86 3.35
CA THR A 176 -11.39 -6.01 3.47
C THR A 176 -11.28 -6.72 4.81
N ASP A 177 -10.39 -6.22 5.68
CA ASP A 177 -10.15 -6.82 6.98
C ASP A 177 -11.36 -6.68 7.89
N ARG A 178 -11.60 -7.73 8.70
CA ARG A 178 -12.53 -7.63 9.82
C ARG A 178 -11.90 -6.79 10.90
N ILE A 179 -12.54 -5.71 11.24
CA ILE A 179 -12.01 -4.71 12.15
C ILE A 179 -13.02 -4.43 13.25
N ASP A 180 -12.50 -4.39 14.46
CA ASP A 180 -13.31 -4.20 15.65
C ASP A 180 -13.82 -2.75 15.82
N SER A 181 -13.11 -1.76 15.24
CA SER A 181 -13.51 -0.34 15.27
C SER A 181 -12.87 0.52 14.17
N VAL A 182 -13.51 1.64 13.86
CA VAL A 182 -13.04 2.67 12.92
C VAL A 182 -11.71 3.28 13.38
N GLU A 183 -11.56 3.48 14.69
CA GLU A 183 -10.37 4.06 15.31
C GLU A 183 -9.15 3.17 15.12
N SER A 184 -9.32 1.84 15.26
CA SER A 184 -8.22 0.88 15.07
C SER A 184 -7.75 0.82 13.63
N LEU A 185 -8.65 1.04 12.66
CA LEU A 185 -8.31 1.19 11.24
C LEU A 185 -7.46 2.44 11.01
N ALA A 186 -7.95 3.56 11.48
CA ALA A 186 -7.27 4.84 11.31
C ALA A 186 -5.84 4.76 11.87
N GLU A 187 -5.67 4.22 13.08
CA GLU A 187 -4.37 4.06 13.73
C GLU A 187 -3.44 3.12 12.93
N SER A 188 -3.98 1.99 12.44
CA SER A 188 -3.18 0.98 11.74
C SER A 188 -2.69 1.43 10.37
N TYR A 189 -3.47 2.26 9.66
CA TYR A 189 -3.21 2.57 8.25
C TYR A 189 -2.87 4.05 7.97
N SER A 190 -3.01 4.96 8.95
CA SER A 190 -2.68 6.38 8.78
C SER A 190 -1.27 6.60 8.25
N LYS A 191 -0.30 5.86 8.77
CA LYS A 191 1.08 5.93 8.32
C LYS A 191 1.26 5.52 6.85
N GLN A 192 0.58 4.47 6.41
CA GLN A 192 0.61 4.04 5.01
C GLN A 192 0.07 5.13 4.09
N LEU A 193 -1.05 5.74 4.47
CA LEU A 193 -1.66 6.81 3.68
C LEU A 193 -0.81 8.07 3.64
N LEU A 194 -0.12 8.43 4.73
CA LEU A 194 0.85 9.54 4.72
C LEU A 194 2.04 9.27 3.80
N LEU A 195 2.52 8.03 3.73
CA LEU A 195 3.56 7.65 2.78
C LEU A 195 3.04 7.69 1.34
N TYR A 196 1.81 7.26 1.09
CA TYR A 196 1.16 7.34 -0.21
C TYR A 196 0.95 8.80 -0.65
N LYS A 197 0.49 9.66 0.28
CA LYS A 197 0.37 11.10 0.05
C LYS A 197 1.70 11.70 -0.43
N ASN A 198 2.76 11.48 0.34
CA ASN A 198 4.09 11.98 -0.02
C ASN A 198 4.55 11.47 -1.38
N ALA A 199 4.32 10.18 -1.66
CA ALA A 199 4.71 9.57 -2.93
C ALA A 199 3.94 10.15 -4.12
N LEU A 200 2.62 10.34 -3.98
CA LEU A 200 1.79 10.87 -5.05
C LEU A 200 2.10 12.34 -5.32
N GLU A 201 2.24 13.16 -4.27
CA GLU A 201 2.63 14.57 -4.37
C GLU A 201 3.98 14.74 -5.07
N GLN A 202 4.96 13.87 -4.75
CA GLN A 202 6.27 13.90 -5.38
C GLN A 202 6.24 13.44 -6.85
N SER A 203 5.42 12.43 -7.18
CA SER A 203 5.41 11.80 -8.51
C SER A 203 4.56 12.56 -9.53
N GLU A 204 3.45 13.15 -9.11
CA GLU A 204 2.47 13.81 -9.99
C GLU A 204 2.52 15.35 -9.86
N GLU A 205 3.32 15.88 -8.92
CA GLU A 205 3.41 17.33 -8.62
C GLU A 205 2.03 17.96 -8.31
N ILE A 206 1.15 17.17 -7.64
CA ILE A 206 -0.22 17.56 -7.31
C ILE A 206 -0.45 17.46 -5.80
N GLU A 207 -1.13 18.44 -5.22
CA GLU A 207 -1.51 18.45 -3.80
C GLU A 207 -2.54 17.35 -3.51
N VAL A 208 -2.33 16.56 -2.45
CA VAL A 208 -3.30 15.60 -1.95
C VAL A 208 -4.15 16.26 -0.86
N SER A 209 -5.43 16.44 -1.15
CA SER A 209 -6.40 17.08 -0.24
C SER A 209 -7.00 16.12 0.78
N GLU A 210 -7.15 14.85 0.43
CA GLU A 210 -7.78 13.86 1.30
C GLU A 210 -7.12 12.49 1.14
N CYS A 211 -7.04 11.76 2.28
CA CYS A 211 -6.68 10.35 2.31
C CYS A 211 -7.81 9.57 2.99
N ILE A 212 -8.41 8.64 2.28
CA ILE A 212 -9.60 7.91 2.69
C ILE A 212 -9.29 6.42 2.75
N ILE A 213 -9.69 5.77 3.84
CA ILE A 213 -9.82 4.33 3.92
C ILE A 213 -11.28 3.98 3.63
N TYR A 214 -11.52 3.09 2.68
CA TYR A 214 -12.84 2.52 2.49
C TYR A 214 -12.88 1.09 3.03
N SER A 215 -13.62 0.88 4.12
CA SER A 215 -13.85 -0.46 4.69
C SER A 215 -15.00 -1.15 3.96
N LEU A 216 -14.71 -2.26 3.30
CA LEU A 216 -15.76 -3.05 2.64
C LEU A 216 -16.65 -3.79 3.64
N GLU A 217 -16.10 -4.23 4.75
CA GLU A 217 -16.87 -4.92 5.78
C GLU A 217 -17.94 -4.00 6.38
N LEU A 218 -17.55 -2.76 6.72
CA LEU A 218 -18.48 -1.77 7.27
C LEU A 218 -19.30 -1.07 6.16
N GLY A 219 -18.75 -1.00 4.95
CA GLY A 219 -19.28 -0.19 3.84
C GLY A 219 -19.25 1.30 4.16
N GLU A 220 -18.19 1.75 4.83
CA GLU A 220 -17.99 3.12 5.31
C GLU A 220 -16.64 3.68 4.88
N GLN A 221 -16.59 4.99 4.71
CA GLN A 221 -15.37 5.73 4.45
C GLN A 221 -14.86 6.39 5.72
N ILE A 222 -13.54 6.35 5.92
CA ILE A 222 -12.84 6.93 7.05
C ILE A 222 -11.81 7.90 6.51
N ARG A 223 -11.96 9.18 6.83
CA ARG A 223 -11.00 10.22 6.43
C ARG A 223 -9.84 10.24 7.41
N ILE A 224 -8.60 10.22 6.89
CA ILE A 224 -7.36 10.19 7.67
C ILE A 224 -6.64 11.54 7.63
N CYS A 225 -6.60 12.21 6.48
CA CYS A 225 -5.99 13.53 6.31
C CYS A 225 -6.78 14.40 5.34
#